data_369ad0e53be741cfb10911d5a2de15de
#
_entry.id   369ad0e53be741cfb10911d5a2de15de
#
_cell.length_a   1.000
_cell.length_b   1.000
_cell.length_c   1.000
_cell.angle_alpha   90.00
_cell.angle_beta   90.00
_cell.angle_gamma   90.00
#
_symmetry.space_group_name_H-M   'P 1'
#
loop_
_entity.id
_entity.type
_entity.pdbx_description
1 polymer ?
#
loop_
_entity_poly.entity_id
_entity_poly.type
_entity_poly.pdbx_seq_one_letter_code
_entity_poly.pdbx_strand_id
1 'polypeptide(L)'
;MLKNIFERRPFLGLFLFLPCSILLSDTPYKPIISTIEVRGNTKTQDYVLIREILHPINNPLDSIIVIEDRNRLDNLGLFSESTWQVVPLEDGTAKLVFVVTESIHRTPPLALPTYNEDTGWSLAGGWVINNFRGRNQFLALGGSIGGENTYGISFNDPWMFGDHISLFLNIGRTISGHRFLDRTLDVNSLYVNLGKWFGKTIKTSLGIELETKLLENDQNEDRFFYIGGTGTLKYDTRDIYWNPGKGVLFSQDIYHREGIEPKDWRITLWTQSFSWYMKFNKKGKKRVLAFNTTLNTKLGDKDDLWLDYFGNSSTIRGWSLPDPVLYLSNKESFRFGHESALMSLELRQELIPKHATSFGTEFGLAILMFSDVGVIANDWIDLKDQLPMYGLGAGIRIPFPMVGVIRVDYGWGYRDGLWNAGSIHWGIGQKF
;
A
#
# COMPACT_ATOMS: atom_id res chain seq x y z
N MET A 1 -13.59 -43.84 -61.84
CA MET A 1 -14.22 -45.15 -61.95
C MET A 1 -14.88 -45.47 -60.60
N LEU A 2 -16.21 -45.29 -60.55
CA LEU A 2 -17.22 -46.22 -60.11
C LEU A 2 -17.12 -46.65 -58.64
N LYS A 3 -18.13 -46.68 -57.76
CA LYS A 3 -19.59 -46.53 -57.87
C LYS A 3 -20.15 -46.56 -56.43
N ASN A 4 -21.21 -45.78 -56.22
CA ASN A 4 -22.22 -45.88 -55.18
C ASN A 4 -22.52 -47.25 -54.62
N ILE A 5 -22.82 -47.33 -53.32
CA ILE A 5 -24.00 -48.05 -52.83
C ILE A 5 -24.54 -47.35 -51.57
N PHE A 6 -25.77 -46.85 -51.69
CA PHE A 6 -26.67 -46.45 -50.62
C PHE A 6 -27.21 -47.69 -49.91
N GLU A 7 -27.08 -47.76 -48.61
CA GLU A 7 -28.00 -48.58 -47.80
C GLU A 7 -28.66 -47.75 -46.69
N ARG A 8 -29.96 -47.64 -46.83
CA ARG A 8 -30.89 -47.09 -45.83
C ARG A 8 -30.98 -48.03 -44.64
N ARG A 9 -30.79 -47.51 -43.44
CA ARG A 9 -31.24 -48.13 -42.21
C ARG A 9 -32.29 -47.26 -41.51
N PRO A 10 -33.33 -47.86 -40.89
CA PRO A 10 -34.48 -47.13 -40.38
C PRO A 10 -34.16 -46.39 -39.08
N PHE A 11 -34.71 -45.19 -38.95
CA PHE A 11 -34.73 -44.38 -37.75
C PHE A 11 -35.56 -45.10 -36.66
N LEU A 12 -34.89 -45.62 -35.66
CA LEU A 12 -35.52 -46.04 -34.38
C LEU A 12 -35.48 -44.82 -33.49
N GLY A 13 -36.64 -44.13 -33.30
CA GLY A 13 -36.83 -43.04 -32.38
C GLY A 13 -36.70 -43.55 -30.94
N LEU A 14 -35.57 -43.22 -30.31
CA LEU A 14 -35.37 -43.37 -28.86
C LEU A 14 -35.96 -42.15 -28.17
N PHE A 15 -37.17 -42.23 -27.66
CA PHE A 15 -37.75 -41.28 -26.73
C PHE A 15 -36.98 -41.39 -25.40
N LEU A 16 -35.98 -40.54 -25.20
CA LEU A 16 -35.34 -40.28 -23.91
C LEU A 16 -36.33 -39.50 -23.05
N PHE A 17 -37.00 -40.14 -22.13
CA PHE A 17 -37.61 -39.51 -20.99
C PHE A 17 -36.50 -38.88 -20.14
N LEU A 18 -36.25 -37.57 -20.30
CA LEU A 18 -35.52 -36.78 -19.35
C LEU A 18 -36.41 -36.63 -18.11
N PRO A 19 -35.98 -37.16 -16.92
CA PRO A 19 -36.64 -36.79 -15.69
C PRO A 19 -36.38 -35.28 -15.50
N CYS A 20 -37.45 -34.50 -15.56
CA CYS A 20 -37.45 -33.12 -15.12
C CYS A 20 -37.22 -33.14 -13.59
N SER A 21 -35.97 -33.20 -13.18
CA SER A 21 -35.60 -32.89 -11.80
C SER A 21 -35.92 -31.42 -11.60
N ILE A 22 -37.05 -31.17 -10.94
CA ILE A 22 -37.34 -29.86 -10.35
C ILE A 22 -36.19 -29.61 -9.38
N LEU A 23 -35.20 -28.83 -9.82
CA LEU A 23 -34.23 -28.18 -8.94
C LEU A 23 -35.09 -27.25 -8.07
N LEU A 24 -35.52 -27.76 -6.91
CA LEU A 24 -35.90 -26.92 -5.79
C LEU A 24 -34.66 -26.06 -5.51
N SER A 25 -34.71 -24.85 -6.05
CA SER A 25 -33.77 -23.81 -5.65
C SER A 25 -34.00 -23.58 -4.17
N ASP A 26 -33.16 -24.17 -3.32
CA ASP A 26 -33.09 -23.78 -1.92
C ASP A 26 -32.88 -22.28 -1.91
N THR A 27 -33.91 -21.54 -1.55
CA THR A 27 -33.76 -20.09 -1.31
C THR A 27 -32.73 -19.98 -0.19
N PRO A 28 -31.62 -19.24 -0.41
CA PRO A 28 -30.58 -19.17 0.58
C PRO A 28 -31.20 -18.68 1.91
N TYR A 29 -30.91 -19.38 2.99
CA TYR A 29 -31.37 -19.01 4.32
C TYR A 29 -30.92 -17.60 4.66
N LYS A 30 -31.87 -16.67 4.77
CA LYS A 30 -31.64 -15.27 5.10
C LYS A 30 -32.40 -14.88 6.37
N PRO A 31 -31.90 -15.29 7.55
CA PRO A 31 -32.53 -14.96 8.81
C PRO A 31 -32.51 -13.43 9.04
N ILE A 32 -33.48 -12.94 9.83
CA ILE A 32 -33.45 -11.58 10.33
C ILE A 32 -32.37 -11.49 11.39
N ILE A 33 -31.42 -10.55 11.22
CA ILE A 33 -30.36 -10.31 12.18
C ILE A 33 -30.86 -9.37 13.27
N SER A 34 -31.14 -9.89 14.45
CA SER A 34 -31.62 -9.11 15.59
C SER A 34 -30.48 -8.53 16.43
N THR A 35 -29.28 -9.11 16.38
CA THR A 35 -28.13 -8.69 17.22
C THR A 35 -26.83 -8.90 16.47
N ILE A 36 -25.89 -7.98 16.68
CA ILE A 36 -24.52 -8.06 16.22
C ILE A 36 -23.59 -8.19 17.44
N GLU A 37 -22.67 -9.13 17.40
CA GLU A 37 -21.71 -9.39 18.47
C GLU A 37 -20.30 -9.49 17.88
N VAL A 38 -19.30 -9.03 18.63
CA VAL A 38 -17.88 -9.19 18.30
C VAL A 38 -17.21 -10.06 19.35
N ARG A 39 -16.27 -10.92 18.95
CA ARG A 39 -15.54 -11.83 19.82
C ARG A 39 -14.08 -11.91 19.43
N GLY A 40 -13.22 -12.18 20.43
CA GLY A 40 -11.78 -12.37 20.21
C GLY A 40 -10.94 -11.12 20.36
N ASN A 41 -11.57 -9.94 20.55
CA ASN A 41 -10.91 -8.68 20.85
C ASN A 41 -10.62 -8.58 22.35
N THR A 42 -9.42 -8.92 22.76
CA THR A 42 -9.01 -8.91 24.18
C THR A 42 -8.45 -7.57 24.63
N LYS A 43 -7.86 -6.81 23.71
CA LYS A 43 -7.24 -5.48 23.96
C LYS A 43 -7.99 -4.36 23.25
N THR A 44 -8.53 -4.64 22.07
CA THR A 44 -9.30 -3.68 21.28
C THR A 44 -10.67 -3.47 21.90
N GLN A 45 -11.10 -2.23 22.06
CA GLN A 45 -12.42 -1.88 22.60
C GLN A 45 -13.51 -2.29 21.60
N ASP A 46 -14.64 -2.84 22.08
CA ASP A 46 -15.75 -3.32 21.24
C ASP A 46 -16.26 -2.27 20.25
N TYR A 47 -16.39 -1.03 20.70
CA TYR A 47 -16.88 0.04 19.85
C TYR A 47 -16.00 0.31 18.62
N VAL A 48 -14.69 -0.03 18.67
CA VAL A 48 -13.76 0.11 17.53
C VAL A 48 -14.14 -0.86 16.41
N LEU A 49 -14.65 -2.05 16.77
CA LEU A 49 -15.12 -3.02 15.79
C LEU A 49 -16.54 -2.69 15.34
N ILE A 50 -17.44 -2.40 16.30
CA ILE A 50 -18.87 -2.18 16.03
C ILE A 50 -19.08 -1.00 15.08
N ARG A 51 -18.31 0.08 15.18
CA ARG A 51 -18.43 1.24 14.26
C ARG A 51 -18.08 0.92 12.81
N GLU A 52 -17.32 -0.15 12.55
CA GLU A 52 -16.96 -0.61 11.21
C GLU A 52 -18.02 -1.56 10.62
N ILE A 53 -18.98 -2.02 11.42
CA ILE A 53 -20.02 -2.96 10.98
C ILE A 53 -21.25 -2.16 10.56
N LEU A 54 -21.62 -2.27 9.29
CA LEU A 54 -22.70 -1.48 8.67
C LEU A 54 -23.92 -2.35 8.32
N HIS A 55 -23.90 -3.68 8.59
CA HIS A 55 -25.08 -4.52 8.42
C HIS A 55 -26.19 -4.01 9.35
N PRO A 56 -27.38 -3.66 8.82
CA PRO A 56 -28.46 -3.12 9.65
C PRO A 56 -29.08 -4.21 10.54
N ILE A 57 -29.39 -3.86 11.79
CA ILE A 57 -30.13 -4.71 12.72
C ILE A 57 -31.61 -4.76 12.28
N ASN A 58 -32.31 -5.86 12.60
CA ASN A 58 -33.70 -6.16 12.22
C ASN A 58 -33.94 -6.23 10.70
N ASN A 59 -32.91 -6.55 9.95
CA ASN A 59 -32.98 -6.79 8.50
C ASN A 59 -32.52 -8.21 8.16
N PRO A 60 -33.00 -8.77 7.01
CA PRO A 60 -32.51 -10.05 6.51
C PRO A 60 -31.01 -10.02 6.28
N LEU A 61 -30.34 -11.14 6.54
CA LEU A 61 -28.91 -11.30 6.30
C LEU A 61 -28.54 -10.96 4.86
N ASP A 62 -27.68 -9.96 4.69
CA ASP A 62 -27.02 -9.63 3.44
C ASP A 62 -25.55 -10.02 3.50
N SER A 63 -25.22 -11.16 2.89
CA SER A 63 -23.86 -11.68 2.88
C SER A 63 -22.85 -10.77 2.17
N ILE A 64 -23.29 -9.90 1.26
CA ILE A 64 -22.41 -8.94 0.58
C ILE A 64 -21.97 -7.88 1.59
N ILE A 65 -22.91 -7.28 2.33
CA ILE A 65 -22.61 -6.31 3.37
C ILE A 65 -21.72 -6.92 4.45
N VAL A 66 -22.03 -8.15 4.91
CA VAL A 66 -21.25 -8.85 5.94
C VAL A 66 -19.80 -9.11 5.49
N ILE A 67 -19.59 -9.47 4.22
CA ILE A 67 -18.23 -9.62 3.65
C ILE A 67 -17.50 -8.27 3.61
N GLU A 68 -18.20 -7.20 3.27
CA GLU A 68 -17.61 -5.86 3.31
C GLU A 68 -17.28 -5.43 4.75
N ASP A 69 -18.15 -5.73 5.72
CA ASP A 69 -17.91 -5.47 7.15
C ASP A 69 -16.65 -6.22 7.62
N ARG A 70 -16.54 -7.51 7.30
CA ARG A 70 -15.36 -8.30 7.60
C ARG A 70 -14.09 -7.68 6.97
N ASN A 71 -14.15 -7.21 5.73
CA ASN A 71 -13.03 -6.55 5.07
C ASN A 71 -12.66 -5.22 5.76
N ARG A 72 -13.65 -4.46 6.28
CA ARG A 72 -13.38 -3.24 7.08
C ARG A 72 -12.65 -3.57 8.37
N LEU A 73 -13.04 -4.65 9.07
CA LEU A 73 -12.32 -5.13 10.25
C LEU A 73 -10.87 -5.52 9.90
N ASP A 74 -10.64 -6.24 8.79
CA ASP A 74 -9.29 -6.56 8.32
C ASP A 74 -8.47 -5.29 7.98
N ASN A 75 -9.12 -4.27 7.44
CA ASN A 75 -8.50 -2.99 7.06
C ASN A 75 -8.10 -2.11 8.26
N LEU A 76 -8.58 -2.40 9.47
CA LEU A 76 -8.06 -1.78 10.68
C LEU A 76 -6.58 -2.13 10.94
N GLY A 77 -6.08 -3.25 10.39
CA GLY A 77 -4.70 -3.71 10.60
C GLY A 77 -4.41 -4.21 12.03
N LEU A 78 -5.46 -4.45 12.82
CA LEU A 78 -5.35 -4.90 14.21
C LEU A 78 -5.48 -6.42 14.37
N PHE A 79 -5.96 -7.10 13.33
CA PHE A 79 -6.32 -8.51 13.38
C PHE A 79 -5.53 -9.32 12.36
N SER A 80 -5.02 -10.46 12.79
CA SER A 80 -4.40 -11.45 11.91
C SER A 80 -5.44 -12.17 11.08
N GLU A 81 -6.65 -12.34 11.65
CA GLU A 81 -7.78 -12.99 10.99
C GLU A 81 -9.09 -12.38 11.46
N SER A 82 -10.05 -12.23 10.53
CA SER A 82 -11.42 -11.82 10.80
C SER A 82 -12.38 -12.74 10.05
N THR A 83 -13.31 -13.35 10.79
CA THR A 83 -14.33 -14.24 10.26
C THR A 83 -15.70 -13.83 10.76
N TRP A 84 -16.75 -14.44 10.23
CA TRP A 84 -18.11 -14.21 10.70
C TRP A 84 -18.92 -15.51 10.67
N GLN A 85 -19.93 -15.57 11.53
CA GLN A 85 -20.89 -16.66 11.59
C GLN A 85 -22.27 -16.17 11.97
N VAL A 86 -23.30 -16.93 11.61
CA VAL A 86 -24.69 -16.66 11.97
C VAL A 86 -25.13 -17.71 12.97
N VAL A 87 -25.62 -17.26 14.12
CA VAL A 87 -26.09 -18.12 15.20
C VAL A 87 -27.62 -17.95 15.30
N PRO A 88 -28.43 -19.01 14.98
CA PRO A 88 -29.87 -18.97 15.15
C PRO A 88 -30.27 -18.73 16.60
N LEU A 89 -31.37 -18.00 16.83
CA LEU A 89 -32.00 -17.78 18.12
C LEU A 89 -33.34 -18.48 18.22
N GLU A 90 -33.83 -18.74 19.44
CA GLU A 90 -35.06 -19.45 19.70
C GLU A 90 -36.32 -18.73 19.17
N ASP A 91 -36.25 -17.39 19.01
CA ASP A 91 -37.32 -16.57 18.46
C ASP A 91 -37.43 -16.57 16.93
N GLY A 92 -36.63 -17.40 16.26
CA GLY A 92 -36.57 -17.48 14.80
C GLY A 92 -35.74 -16.43 14.12
N THR A 93 -35.14 -15.50 14.87
CA THR A 93 -34.13 -14.54 14.39
C THR A 93 -32.73 -15.13 14.47
N ALA A 94 -31.70 -14.36 14.17
CA ALA A 94 -30.31 -14.80 14.29
C ALA A 94 -29.41 -13.68 14.80
N LYS A 95 -28.33 -14.10 15.44
CA LYS A 95 -27.22 -13.25 15.84
C LYS A 95 -26.11 -13.32 14.78
N LEU A 96 -25.63 -12.18 14.31
CA LEU A 96 -24.43 -12.08 13.48
C LEU A 96 -23.22 -11.87 14.38
N VAL A 97 -22.28 -12.83 14.37
CA VAL A 97 -21.09 -12.80 15.23
C VAL A 97 -19.85 -12.64 14.36
N PHE A 98 -19.10 -11.56 14.57
CA PHE A 98 -17.76 -11.41 14.02
C PHE A 98 -16.74 -11.95 15.01
N VAL A 99 -15.86 -12.82 14.53
CA VAL A 99 -14.79 -13.42 15.33
C VAL A 99 -13.46 -12.94 14.77
N VAL A 100 -12.67 -12.29 15.63
CA VAL A 100 -11.36 -11.74 15.26
C VAL A 100 -10.25 -12.40 16.08
N THR A 101 -9.06 -12.46 15.50
CA THR A 101 -7.83 -12.84 16.21
C THR A 101 -6.90 -11.65 16.21
N GLU A 102 -6.61 -11.10 17.39
CA GLU A 102 -5.74 -9.93 17.51
C GLU A 102 -4.30 -10.24 17.10
N SER A 103 -3.72 -9.34 16.31
CA SER A 103 -2.30 -9.34 15.97
C SER A 103 -1.46 -8.84 17.14
N ILE A 104 -0.12 -8.88 17.00
CA ILE A 104 0.80 -8.23 17.91
C ILE A 104 0.66 -6.71 17.76
N HIS A 105 0.23 -6.02 18.80
CA HIS A 105 0.01 -4.57 18.79
C HIS A 105 1.17 -3.76 19.40
N ARG A 106 2.15 -4.40 19.99
CA ARG A 106 3.31 -3.75 20.61
C ARG A 106 4.59 -4.46 20.23
N THR A 107 5.58 -3.68 19.83
CA THR A 107 6.95 -4.17 19.84
C THR A 107 7.51 -4.03 21.26
N PRO A 108 8.25 -5.02 21.78
CA PRO A 108 9.15 -4.76 22.87
C PRO A 108 10.16 -3.68 22.43
N PRO A 109 10.75 -2.90 23.34
CA PRO A 109 11.81 -1.96 23.02
C PRO A 109 13.07 -2.76 22.63
N LEU A 110 13.16 -3.14 21.36
CA LEU A 110 14.26 -3.89 20.80
C LEU A 110 14.97 -3.04 19.73
N ALA A 111 16.27 -3.24 19.61
CA ALA A 111 17.02 -2.74 18.49
C ALA A 111 17.15 -3.85 17.44
N LEU A 112 16.77 -3.55 16.20
CA LEU A 112 16.80 -4.48 15.08
C LEU A 112 17.61 -3.87 13.93
N PRO A 113 18.40 -4.67 13.20
CA PRO A 113 19.02 -4.21 11.98
C PRO A 113 17.93 -3.94 10.94
N THR A 114 18.01 -2.79 10.31
CA THR A 114 17.15 -2.37 9.20
C THR A 114 18.01 -2.02 8.00
N TYR A 115 17.49 -2.22 6.82
CA TYR A 115 18.16 -1.88 5.59
C TYR A 115 17.27 -0.97 4.74
N ASN A 116 17.84 0.12 4.31
CA ASN A 116 17.24 1.04 3.35
C ASN A 116 18.11 1.03 2.08
N GLU A 117 17.51 0.92 0.91
CA GLU A 117 18.25 0.90 -0.35
C GLU A 117 19.08 2.18 -0.56
N ASP A 118 18.59 3.33 -0.07
CA ASP A 118 19.23 4.64 -0.27
C ASP A 118 20.37 4.89 0.72
N THR A 119 20.21 4.50 1.99
CA THR A 119 21.11 4.86 3.08
C THR A 119 21.90 3.69 3.65
N GLY A 120 21.52 2.44 3.28
CA GLY A 120 22.20 1.22 3.73
C GLY A 120 21.70 0.69 5.07
N TRP A 121 22.58 0.02 5.81
CA TRP A 121 22.28 -0.63 7.08
C TRP A 121 22.24 0.38 8.25
N SER A 122 21.19 0.26 9.05
CA SER A 122 21.03 0.98 10.32
C SER A 122 20.61 0.02 11.42
N LEU A 123 20.91 0.35 12.67
CA LEU A 123 20.33 -0.29 13.84
C LEU A 123 19.18 0.59 14.32
N ALA A 124 17.95 0.16 14.12
CA ALA A 124 16.75 0.88 14.52
C ALA A 124 16.20 0.30 15.82
N GLY A 125 15.81 1.18 16.74
CA GLY A 125 15.21 0.80 17.99
C GLY A 125 14.10 1.75 18.41
N GLY A 126 13.13 1.21 19.17
CA GLY A 126 12.03 2.04 19.59
C GLY A 126 10.88 1.25 20.19
N TRP A 127 9.83 1.98 20.49
CA TRP A 127 8.59 1.44 21.00
C TRP A 127 7.45 1.82 20.05
N VAL A 128 6.82 0.82 19.46
CA VAL A 128 5.68 0.99 18.55
C VAL A 128 4.46 0.30 19.14
N ILE A 129 3.36 1.01 19.20
CA ILE A 129 2.06 0.54 19.69
C ILE A 129 1.00 0.84 18.63
N ASN A 130 0.52 -0.20 17.93
CA ASN A 130 -0.49 -0.07 16.87
C ASN A 130 -1.93 0.06 17.38
N ASN A 131 -2.18 -0.23 18.64
CA ASN A 131 -3.50 -0.16 19.24
C ASN A 131 -3.41 0.47 20.63
N PHE A 132 -2.89 1.69 20.68
CA PHE A 132 -2.74 2.41 21.94
C PHE A 132 -4.12 2.60 22.59
N ARG A 133 -4.21 2.25 23.88
CA ARG A 133 -5.47 2.24 24.67
C ARG A 133 -6.58 1.33 24.11
N GLY A 134 -6.30 0.45 23.17
CA GLY A 134 -7.33 -0.37 22.50
C GLY A 134 -8.26 0.42 21.57
N ARG A 135 -7.84 1.61 21.11
CA ARG A 135 -8.66 2.56 20.35
C ARG A 135 -8.28 2.67 18.87
N ASN A 136 -7.48 1.74 18.36
CA ASN A 136 -6.89 1.83 17.02
C ASN A 136 -5.99 3.07 16.84
N GLN A 137 -5.43 3.59 17.95
CA GLN A 137 -4.47 4.68 17.90
C GLN A 137 -3.07 4.12 17.69
N PHE A 138 -2.27 4.79 16.88
CA PHE A 138 -0.86 4.48 16.67
C PHE A 138 0.00 5.43 17.50
N LEU A 139 0.99 4.89 18.19
CA LEU A 139 2.01 5.66 18.90
C LEU A 139 3.37 5.00 18.65
N ALA A 140 4.33 5.78 18.17
CA ALA A 140 5.70 5.34 18.01
C ALA A 140 6.67 6.36 18.60
N LEU A 141 7.71 5.84 19.26
CA LEU A 141 8.85 6.59 19.75
C LEU A 141 10.10 5.78 19.46
N GLY A 142 11.06 6.32 18.75
CA GLY A 142 12.25 5.58 18.41
C GLY A 142 13.25 6.36 17.57
N GLY A 143 14.26 5.64 17.12
CA GLY A 143 15.29 6.17 16.24
C GLY A 143 16.14 5.06 15.64
N SER A 144 17.08 5.46 14.79
CA SER A 144 18.07 4.58 14.17
C SER A 144 19.45 5.23 14.17
N ILE A 145 20.48 4.40 14.07
CA ILE A 145 21.87 4.82 13.89
C ILE A 145 22.53 3.95 12.82
N GLY A 146 23.39 4.54 12.01
CA GLY A 146 24.12 3.86 10.94
C GLY A 146 24.01 4.57 9.61
N GLY A 147 23.49 3.91 8.58
CA GLY A 147 23.26 4.52 7.27
C GLY A 147 22.35 5.74 7.33
N GLU A 148 21.43 5.74 8.29
CA GLU A 148 20.53 6.84 8.60
C GLU A 148 20.43 7.01 10.13
N ASN A 149 20.67 8.22 10.63
CA ASN A 149 20.47 8.54 12.04
C ASN A 149 19.15 9.27 12.20
N THR A 150 18.17 8.60 12.81
CA THR A 150 16.83 9.18 13.02
C THR A 150 16.45 9.14 14.48
N TYR A 151 15.60 10.07 14.89
CA TYR A 151 14.81 9.94 16.11
C TYR A 151 13.53 10.74 15.97
N GLY A 152 12.47 10.25 16.61
CA GLY A 152 11.19 10.93 16.50
C GLY A 152 10.07 10.29 17.30
N ILE A 153 8.94 11.02 17.28
CA ILE A 153 7.67 10.61 17.86
C ILE A 153 6.59 10.76 16.80
N SER A 154 5.76 9.72 16.63
CA SER A 154 4.59 9.74 15.77
C SER A 154 3.35 9.32 16.55
N PHE A 155 2.25 10.03 16.31
CA PHE A 155 0.93 9.71 16.86
C PHE A 155 -0.11 9.80 15.74
N ASN A 156 -1.00 8.80 15.68
CA ASN A 156 -2.15 8.84 14.78
C ASN A 156 -3.41 8.33 15.51
N ASP A 157 -4.48 9.10 15.41
CA ASP A 157 -5.81 8.68 15.85
C ASP A 157 -6.78 8.82 14.67
N PRO A 158 -7.32 7.72 14.13
CA PRO A 158 -8.22 7.76 12.98
C PRO A 158 -9.62 8.32 13.29
N TRP A 159 -9.96 8.50 14.60
CA TRP A 159 -11.28 8.95 15.06
C TRP A 159 -11.20 10.03 16.15
N MET A 160 -10.15 10.83 16.14
CA MET A 160 -9.88 11.83 17.21
C MET A 160 -11.04 12.79 17.46
N PHE A 161 -11.69 13.26 16.41
CA PHE A 161 -12.76 14.25 16.48
C PHE A 161 -14.11 13.70 15.99
N GLY A 162 -14.32 12.39 16.08
CA GLY A 162 -15.56 11.71 15.68
C GLY A 162 -15.43 10.96 14.36
N ASP A 163 -16.54 10.77 13.70
CA ASP A 163 -16.68 9.88 12.54
C ASP A 163 -15.62 10.12 11.45
N HIS A 164 -14.61 9.25 11.42
CA HIS A 164 -13.49 9.28 10.49
C HIS A 164 -12.78 10.64 10.36
N ILE A 165 -12.75 11.43 11.46
CA ILE A 165 -11.94 12.65 11.54
C ILE A 165 -10.66 12.29 12.27
N SER A 166 -9.58 12.12 11.51
CA SER A 166 -8.30 11.69 12.00
C SER A 166 -7.35 12.83 12.33
N LEU A 167 -6.44 12.58 13.27
CA LEU A 167 -5.30 13.44 13.56
C LEU A 167 -4.02 12.62 13.42
N PHE A 168 -3.05 13.12 12.65
CA PHE A 168 -1.69 12.61 12.60
C PHE A 168 -0.71 13.69 13.02
N LEU A 169 0.22 13.34 13.91
CA LEU A 169 1.30 14.18 14.40
C LEU A 169 2.61 13.44 14.21
N ASN A 170 3.63 14.14 13.72
CA ASN A 170 4.99 13.63 13.64
C ASN A 170 5.98 14.73 13.99
N ILE A 171 6.96 14.40 14.82
CA ILE A 171 8.11 15.26 15.15
C ILE A 171 9.33 14.38 15.05
N GLY A 172 10.33 14.80 14.27
CA GLY A 172 11.51 13.98 14.09
C GLY A 172 12.71 14.76 13.54
N ARG A 173 13.86 14.09 13.64
CA ARG A 173 15.09 14.48 12.97
C ARG A 173 15.68 13.30 12.25
N THR A 174 16.20 13.55 11.07
CA THR A 174 16.89 12.57 10.22
C THR A 174 18.20 13.16 9.74
N ILE A 175 19.29 12.41 9.90
CA ILE A 175 20.60 12.76 9.36
C ILE A 175 21.04 11.59 8.48
N SER A 176 21.31 11.87 7.21
CA SER A 176 21.78 10.88 6.23
C SER A 176 22.69 11.52 5.19
N GLY A 177 23.45 10.71 4.46
CA GLY A 177 24.11 11.19 3.25
C GLY A 177 23.09 11.63 2.20
N HIS A 178 23.32 12.76 1.53
CA HIS A 178 22.52 13.11 0.37
C HIS A 178 22.79 12.13 -0.78
N ARG A 179 21.73 11.76 -1.52
CA ARG A 179 21.85 10.67 -2.50
C ARG A 179 22.79 10.97 -3.67
N PHE A 180 22.83 12.22 -4.13
CA PHE A 180 23.55 12.62 -5.35
C PHE A 180 24.73 13.54 -5.10
N LEU A 181 24.75 14.22 -3.97
CA LEU A 181 25.79 15.17 -3.61
C LEU A 181 26.64 14.55 -2.50
N ASP A 182 27.95 14.81 -2.52
CA ASP A 182 28.84 14.43 -1.44
C ASP A 182 28.65 15.39 -0.25
N ARG A 183 27.49 15.30 0.36
CA ARG A 183 27.02 16.18 1.44
C ARG A 183 26.12 15.41 2.40
N THR A 184 26.12 15.83 3.63
CA THR A 184 25.18 15.35 4.65
C THR A 184 23.91 16.18 4.61
N LEU A 185 22.76 15.52 4.70
CA LEU A 185 21.44 16.11 4.83
C LEU A 185 20.91 15.90 6.24
N ASP A 186 20.72 16.98 7.00
CA ASP A 186 20.12 16.99 8.33
C ASP A 186 18.75 17.67 8.27
N VAL A 187 17.71 16.92 8.57
CA VAL A 187 16.32 17.36 8.45
C VAL A 187 15.63 17.31 9.80
N ASN A 188 15.10 18.43 10.26
CA ASN A 188 14.20 18.48 11.41
C ASN A 188 12.79 18.79 10.93
N SER A 189 11.79 18.03 11.34
CA SER A 189 10.42 18.19 10.87
C SER A 189 9.39 18.15 11.98
N LEU A 190 8.38 18.98 11.84
CA LEU A 190 7.10 18.91 12.56
C LEU A 190 5.99 18.84 11.53
N TYR A 191 5.18 17.81 11.59
CA TYR A 191 4.06 17.59 10.69
C TYR A 191 2.77 17.34 11.45
N VAL A 192 1.72 18.07 11.08
CA VAL A 192 0.37 17.95 11.65
C VAL A 192 -0.59 17.76 10.48
N ASN A 193 -1.41 16.71 10.53
CA ASN A 193 -2.38 16.43 9.47
C ASN A 193 -3.74 16.07 10.06
N LEU A 194 -4.80 16.65 9.50
CA LEU A 194 -6.19 16.34 9.78
C LEU A 194 -6.82 15.64 8.57
N GLY A 195 -7.42 14.49 8.79
CA GLY A 195 -8.10 13.74 7.75
C GLY A 195 -9.60 13.66 7.97
N LYS A 196 -10.35 13.50 6.88
CA LYS A 196 -11.80 13.22 6.90
C LYS A 196 -12.14 12.25 5.78
N TRP A 197 -12.97 11.25 6.14
CA TRP A 197 -13.59 10.38 5.14
C TRP A 197 -15.01 10.86 4.84
N PHE A 198 -15.36 10.87 3.58
CA PHE A 198 -16.70 11.12 3.09
C PHE A 198 -17.29 9.82 2.53
N GLY A 199 -18.21 9.25 3.29
CA GLY A 199 -18.71 7.90 3.03
C GLY A 199 -17.61 6.84 3.16
N LYS A 200 -17.67 5.82 2.31
CA LYS A 200 -16.77 4.65 2.38
C LYS A 200 -15.52 4.78 1.49
N THR A 201 -15.53 5.67 0.50
CA THR A 201 -14.58 5.65 -0.62
C THR A 201 -13.75 6.92 -0.76
N ILE A 202 -14.26 8.08 -0.35
CA ILE A 202 -13.53 9.34 -0.49
C ILE A 202 -12.83 9.65 0.82
N LYS A 203 -11.50 9.82 0.74
CA LYS A 203 -10.65 10.15 1.89
C LYS A 203 -9.89 11.42 1.55
N THR A 204 -9.93 12.38 2.45
CA THR A 204 -9.22 13.65 2.30
C THR A 204 -8.36 13.92 3.51
N SER A 205 -7.29 14.66 3.33
CA SER A 205 -6.56 15.24 4.45
C SER A 205 -5.92 16.56 4.09
N LEU A 206 -5.74 17.40 5.11
CA LEU A 206 -5.00 18.66 5.03
C LEU A 206 -3.98 18.70 6.15
N GLY A 207 -2.79 19.16 5.87
CA GLY A 207 -1.72 19.21 6.85
C GLY A 207 -0.88 20.47 6.73
N ILE A 208 -0.12 20.71 7.80
CA ILE A 208 0.90 21.74 7.88
C ILE A 208 2.22 21.07 8.25
N GLU A 209 3.28 21.50 7.60
CA GLU A 209 4.65 21.05 7.79
C GLU A 209 5.54 22.25 8.14
N LEU A 210 6.39 22.10 9.15
CA LEU A 210 7.51 22.98 9.43
C LEU A 210 8.78 22.14 9.34
N GLU A 211 9.71 22.54 8.49
CA GLU A 211 10.92 21.76 8.27
C GLU A 211 12.15 22.64 8.12
N THR A 212 13.25 22.21 8.73
CA THR A 212 14.58 22.74 8.46
C THR A 212 15.40 21.66 7.78
N LYS A 213 16.08 22.01 6.70
CA LYS A 213 17.06 21.17 6.02
C LYS A 213 18.41 21.88 6.01
N LEU A 214 19.41 21.16 6.48
CA LEU A 214 20.81 21.57 6.40
C LEU A 214 21.51 20.58 5.49
N LEU A 215 22.06 21.10 4.38
CA LEU A 215 22.83 20.33 3.41
C LEU A 215 24.28 20.82 3.49
N GLU A 216 25.16 20.01 4.05
CA GLU A 216 26.52 20.43 4.40
C GLU A 216 27.60 19.43 4.01
N ASN A 217 28.79 19.96 3.76
CA ASN A 217 30.08 19.25 3.75
C ASN A 217 31.17 20.21 4.29
N ASP A 218 32.43 19.80 4.25
CA ASP A 218 33.56 20.57 4.77
C ASP A 218 33.72 21.97 4.13
N GLN A 219 33.11 22.23 2.97
CA GLN A 219 33.31 23.47 2.18
C GLN A 219 32.05 24.30 2.02
N ASN A 220 30.86 23.69 2.06
CA ASN A 220 29.59 24.33 1.74
C ASN A 220 28.51 23.97 2.75
N GLU A 221 27.71 24.95 3.11
CA GLU A 221 26.53 24.81 3.94
C GLU A 221 25.36 25.55 3.27
N ASP A 222 24.27 24.81 2.96
CA ASP A 222 23.01 25.38 2.50
C ASP A 222 21.91 25.04 3.50
N ARG A 223 21.25 26.06 4.01
CA ARG A 223 20.18 25.93 4.98
C ARG A 223 18.86 26.35 4.36
N PHE A 224 17.86 25.50 4.56
CA PHE A 224 16.48 25.74 4.17
C PHE A 224 15.59 25.65 5.40
N PHE A 225 14.81 26.67 5.65
CA PHE A 225 13.73 26.65 6.59
C PHE A 225 12.44 27.03 5.86
N TYR A 226 11.44 26.17 5.88
CA TYR A 226 10.19 26.42 5.19
C TYR A 226 8.96 25.99 5.99
N ILE A 227 7.84 26.60 5.66
CA ILE A 227 6.51 26.16 6.03
C ILE A 227 5.86 25.52 4.82
N GLY A 228 5.19 24.38 5.04
CA GLY A 228 4.48 23.65 4.00
C GLY A 228 3.02 23.45 4.32
N GLY A 229 2.19 23.48 3.26
CA GLY A 229 0.82 23.01 3.26
C GLY A 229 0.73 21.69 2.49
N THR A 230 0.01 20.71 3.03
CA THR A 230 -0.20 19.42 2.35
C THR A 230 -1.69 19.17 2.15
N GLY A 231 -2.03 18.58 1.01
CA GLY A 231 -3.40 18.18 0.69
C GLY A 231 -3.41 16.82 0.02
N THR A 232 -4.28 15.94 0.50
CA THR A 232 -4.49 14.62 -0.10
C THR A 232 -5.97 14.42 -0.41
N LEU A 233 -6.24 13.89 -1.60
CA LEU A 233 -7.55 13.39 -2.01
C LEU A 233 -7.40 11.97 -2.52
N LYS A 234 -8.16 11.02 -1.96
CA LYS A 234 -8.18 9.62 -2.39
C LYS A 234 -9.59 9.16 -2.68
N TYR A 235 -9.76 8.45 -3.79
CA TYR A 235 -10.92 7.61 -4.07
C TYR A 235 -10.48 6.15 -3.99
N ASP A 236 -10.94 5.42 -2.97
CA ASP A 236 -10.45 4.10 -2.60
C ASP A 236 -11.61 3.10 -2.48
N THR A 237 -11.70 2.18 -3.43
CA THR A 237 -12.70 1.10 -3.45
C THR A 237 -12.07 -0.29 -3.29
N ARG A 238 -10.81 -0.36 -2.84
CA ARG A 238 -10.12 -1.63 -2.62
C ARG A 238 -10.82 -2.45 -1.53
N ASP A 239 -10.88 -3.74 -1.74
CA ASP A 239 -11.46 -4.67 -0.76
C ASP A 239 -10.59 -4.79 0.51
N ILE A 240 -9.29 -5.00 0.36
CA ILE A 240 -8.32 -5.15 1.45
C ILE A 240 -7.09 -4.30 1.13
N TYR A 241 -6.70 -3.39 2.03
CA TYR A 241 -5.66 -2.39 1.75
C TYR A 241 -4.25 -2.96 1.67
N TRP A 242 -3.91 -3.94 2.54
CA TRP A 242 -2.58 -4.52 2.57
C TRP A 242 -2.30 -5.49 1.41
N ASN A 243 -3.32 -6.10 0.81
CA ASN A 243 -3.21 -7.02 -0.33
C ASN A 243 -4.51 -6.98 -1.15
N PRO A 244 -4.74 -5.93 -1.95
CA PRO A 244 -5.97 -5.76 -2.71
C PRO A 244 -6.23 -6.92 -3.68
N GLY A 245 -7.48 -7.36 -3.75
CA GLY A 245 -7.94 -8.34 -4.74
C GLY A 245 -8.79 -7.72 -5.82
N LYS A 246 -9.49 -6.64 -5.51
CA LYS A 246 -10.36 -5.92 -6.44
C LYS A 246 -10.47 -4.45 -6.01
N GLY A 247 -10.91 -3.62 -6.94
CA GLY A 247 -11.17 -2.20 -6.72
C GLY A 247 -10.12 -1.30 -7.34
N VAL A 248 -10.24 -0.03 -7.06
CA VAL A 248 -9.33 1.01 -7.53
C VAL A 248 -8.90 1.91 -6.38
N LEU A 249 -7.71 2.48 -6.52
CA LEU A 249 -7.23 3.58 -5.70
C LEU A 249 -6.77 4.69 -6.65
N PHE A 250 -7.41 5.83 -6.58
CA PHE A 250 -6.92 7.06 -7.19
C PHE A 250 -6.49 8.01 -6.09
N SER A 251 -5.30 8.59 -6.19
CA SER A 251 -4.72 9.50 -5.21
C SER A 251 -4.19 10.75 -5.87
N GLN A 252 -4.42 11.88 -5.23
CA GLN A 252 -3.83 13.17 -5.52
C GLN A 252 -3.17 13.66 -4.24
N ASP A 253 -1.87 13.81 -4.26
CA ASP A 253 -1.08 14.27 -3.11
C ASP A 253 -0.33 15.53 -3.53
N ILE A 254 -0.59 16.66 -2.86
CA ILE A 254 0.00 17.97 -3.14
C ILE A 254 0.72 18.44 -1.88
N TYR A 255 1.96 18.89 -2.05
CA TYR A 255 2.80 19.49 -1.02
C TYR A 255 3.30 20.83 -1.55
N HIS A 256 2.85 21.92 -0.97
CA HIS A 256 3.32 23.26 -1.28
C HIS A 256 4.20 23.77 -0.16
N ARG A 257 5.39 24.28 -0.48
CA ARG A 257 6.38 24.74 0.49
C ARG A 257 6.85 26.13 0.12
N GLU A 258 6.88 27.01 1.12
CA GLU A 258 7.38 28.38 1.00
C GLU A 258 8.56 28.56 1.95
N GLY A 259 9.66 29.11 1.42
CA GLY A 259 10.88 29.39 2.17
C GLY A 259 10.71 30.54 3.14
N ILE A 260 11.06 30.29 4.41
CA ILE A 260 11.28 31.32 5.41
C ILE A 260 12.74 31.76 5.28
N GLU A 261 13.64 30.81 5.02
CA GLU A 261 15.04 30.98 4.73
C GLU A 261 15.49 29.88 3.73
N PRO A 262 15.97 30.23 2.49
CA PRO A 262 15.97 31.55 1.90
C PRO A 262 14.55 32.08 1.64
N LYS A 263 14.39 33.40 1.66
CA LYS A 263 13.14 34.06 1.29
C LYS A 263 12.88 33.90 -0.20
N ASP A 264 11.61 33.97 -0.58
CA ASP A 264 11.12 33.93 -1.98
C ASP A 264 11.32 32.57 -2.68
N TRP A 265 11.87 31.57 -1.99
CA TRP A 265 11.95 30.22 -2.48
C TRP A 265 10.61 29.48 -2.29
N ARG A 266 10.12 28.80 -3.31
CA ARG A 266 8.88 28.02 -3.24
C ARG A 266 8.91 26.84 -4.18
N ILE A 267 8.32 25.74 -3.73
CA ILE A 267 8.12 24.54 -4.55
C ILE A 267 6.78 23.89 -4.26
N THR A 268 6.15 23.37 -5.30
CA THR A 268 4.96 22.51 -5.19
C THR A 268 5.29 21.15 -5.78
N LEU A 269 5.14 20.11 -4.97
CA LEU A 269 5.26 18.71 -5.38
C LEU A 269 3.84 18.18 -5.56
N TRP A 270 3.54 17.64 -6.74
CA TRP A 270 2.24 17.06 -7.03
C TRP A 270 2.40 15.65 -7.57
N THR A 271 1.92 14.68 -6.79
CA THR A 271 1.90 13.26 -7.16
C THR A 271 0.47 12.83 -7.45
N GLN A 272 0.27 12.24 -8.62
CA GLN A 272 -0.99 11.66 -9.06
C GLN A 272 -0.77 10.16 -9.23
N SER A 273 -1.59 9.33 -8.61
CA SER A 273 -1.48 7.88 -8.70
C SER A 273 -2.83 7.23 -8.96
N PHE A 274 -2.84 6.26 -9.84
CA PHE A 274 -4.00 5.41 -10.10
C PHE A 274 -3.58 3.95 -10.04
N SER A 275 -4.26 3.16 -9.20
CA SER A 275 -4.07 1.71 -9.10
C SER A 275 -5.38 0.99 -9.39
N TRP A 276 -5.29 -0.15 -10.06
CA TRP A 276 -6.43 -1.01 -10.34
C TRP A 276 -6.08 -2.47 -10.06
N TYR A 277 -7.03 -3.20 -9.46
CA TYR A 277 -6.84 -4.58 -9.03
C TYR A 277 -7.97 -5.44 -9.54
N MET A 278 -7.62 -6.58 -10.14
CA MET A 278 -8.57 -7.55 -10.65
C MET A 278 -8.19 -8.97 -10.22
N LYS A 279 -9.01 -9.55 -9.35
CA LYS A 279 -8.95 -10.98 -9.04
C LYS A 279 -9.62 -11.77 -10.15
N PHE A 280 -8.90 -12.66 -10.81
CA PHE A 280 -9.42 -13.41 -11.95
C PHE A 280 -9.70 -14.88 -11.67
N ASN A 281 -9.53 -15.37 -10.43
CA ASN A 281 -10.01 -16.68 -10.02
C ASN A 281 -11.13 -16.57 -8.98
N LYS A 282 -12.21 -17.31 -9.19
CA LYS A 282 -13.39 -17.33 -8.28
C LYS A 282 -13.18 -18.22 -7.08
N LYS A 283 -12.43 -19.32 -7.23
CA LYS A 283 -12.17 -20.34 -6.19
C LYS A 283 -10.66 -20.57 -6.05
N GLY A 284 -10.26 -21.07 -4.88
CA GLY A 284 -8.86 -21.38 -4.58
C GLY A 284 -8.01 -20.16 -4.18
N LYS A 285 -6.72 -20.33 -4.21
CA LYS A 285 -5.73 -19.32 -3.79
C LYS A 285 -5.82 -18.08 -4.66
N LYS A 286 -5.71 -16.92 -4.06
CA LYS A 286 -5.91 -15.60 -4.69
C LYS A 286 -4.91 -15.36 -5.83
N ARG A 287 -5.43 -14.97 -7.01
CA ARG A 287 -4.67 -14.51 -8.17
C ARG A 287 -5.16 -13.13 -8.57
N VAL A 288 -4.26 -12.19 -8.69
CA VAL A 288 -4.57 -10.78 -8.94
C VAL A 288 -3.68 -10.22 -10.04
N LEU A 289 -4.31 -9.56 -11.01
CA LEU A 289 -3.63 -8.63 -11.88
C LEU A 289 -3.75 -7.24 -11.23
N ALA A 290 -2.62 -6.61 -10.96
CA ALA A 290 -2.54 -5.31 -10.38
C ALA A 290 -1.80 -4.36 -11.33
N PHE A 291 -2.37 -3.19 -11.56
CA PHE A 291 -1.82 -2.13 -12.40
C PHE A 291 -1.72 -0.84 -11.59
N ASN A 292 -0.65 -0.09 -11.81
CA ASN A 292 -0.48 1.25 -11.25
C ASN A 292 0.14 2.17 -12.29
N THR A 293 -0.26 3.44 -12.26
CA THR A 293 0.45 4.53 -12.91
C THR A 293 0.62 5.68 -11.94
N THR A 294 1.79 6.31 -11.97
CA THR A 294 2.13 7.46 -11.13
C THR A 294 2.76 8.55 -11.97
N LEU A 295 2.31 9.77 -11.77
CA LEU A 295 2.87 10.98 -12.34
C LEU A 295 3.38 11.86 -11.21
N ASN A 296 4.62 12.30 -11.28
CA ASN A 296 5.19 13.28 -10.36
C ASN A 296 5.53 14.55 -11.10
N THR A 297 5.09 15.68 -10.58
CA THR A 297 5.28 17.00 -11.14
C THR A 297 5.79 17.95 -10.07
N LYS A 298 6.79 18.76 -10.39
CA LYS A 298 7.33 19.78 -9.50
C LYS A 298 7.23 21.14 -10.16
N LEU A 299 6.63 22.09 -9.44
CA LEU A 299 6.41 23.47 -9.90
C LEU A 299 7.13 24.45 -8.96
N GLY A 300 7.79 25.45 -9.50
CA GLY A 300 8.53 26.47 -8.74
C GLY A 300 10.04 26.27 -8.82
N ASP A 301 10.73 26.48 -7.71
CA ASP A 301 12.19 26.45 -7.63
C ASP A 301 12.69 24.99 -7.55
N LYS A 302 13.14 24.49 -8.70
CA LYS A 302 13.61 23.10 -8.86
C LYS A 302 15.12 23.07 -8.71
N ASP A 303 15.61 22.70 -7.54
CA ASP A 303 17.04 22.48 -7.28
C ASP A 303 17.34 20.99 -7.03
N ASP A 304 18.61 20.64 -6.88
CA ASP A 304 19.07 19.25 -6.70
C ASP A 304 18.54 18.60 -5.41
N LEU A 305 18.12 19.39 -4.43
CA LEU A 305 17.49 18.89 -3.20
C LEU A 305 16.17 18.15 -3.47
N TRP A 306 15.49 18.49 -4.56
CA TRP A 306 14.20 17.95 -4.96
C TRP A 306 14.28 17.00 -6.17
N LEU A 307 15.49 16.59 -6.53
CA LEU A 307 15.71 15.69 -7.66
C LEU A 307 15.20 14.29 -7.34
N ASP A 308 14.40 13.74 -8.24
CA ASP A 308 13.99 12.32 -8.21
C ASP A 308 14.92 11.47 -9.05
N TYR A 309 14.89 10.15 -8.83
CA TYR A 309 15.64 9.20 -9.63
C TYR A 309 14.90 7.88 -9.80
N PHE A 310 15.24 7.13 -10.86
CA PHE A 310 14.76 5.79 -11.10
C PHE A 310 15.84 4.74 -10.77
N GLY A 311 15.40 3.59 -10.24
CA GLY A 311 16.25 2.44 -9.92
C GLY A 311 16.23 2.07 -8.44
N ASN A 312 15.04 1.90 -7.88
CA ASN A 312 14.84 1.36 -6.54
C ASN A 312 13.53 0.55 -6.46
N SER A 313 13.24 0.03 -5.28
CA SER A 313 12.05 -0.79 -5.02
C SER A 313 10.71 -0.07 -5.24
N SER A 314 10.68 1.25 -5.22
CA SER A 314 9.48 2.08 -5.36
C SER A 314 9.28 2.63 -6.77
N THR A 315 10.35 2.74 -7.56
CA THR A 315 10.33 3.25 -8.93
C THR A 315 10.43 2.10 -9.95
N ILE A 316 11.52 1.98 -10.68
CA ILE A 316 11.73 0.93 -11.68
C ILE A 316 12.65 -0.15 -11.10
N ARG A 317 12.08 -1.29 -10.76
CA ARG A 317 12.83 -2.44 -10.25
C ARG A 317 13.69 -3.05 -11.36
N GLY A 318 14.76 -3.73 -10.97
CA GLY A 318 15.75 -4.31 -11.89
C GLY A 318 16.91 -3.37 -12.22
N TRP A 319 16.84 -2.12 -11.79
CA TRP A 319 17.93 -1.16 -11.86
C TRP A 319 18.46 -0.93 -10.44
N SER A 320 19.76 -1.10 -10.24
CA SER A 320 20.42 -0.71 -8.98
C SER A 320 20.27 0.79 -8.75
N LEU A 321 20.49 1.23 -7.51
CA LEU A 321 20.57 2.65 -7.21
C LEU A 321 21.61 3.33 -8.09
N PRO A 322 21.32 4.55 -8.61
CA PRO A 322 22.30 5.29 -9.40
C PRO A 322 23.51 5.68 -8.54
N ASP A 323 24.68 5.61 -9.15
CA ASP A 323 25.92 6.08 -8.55
C ASP A 323 25.95 7.64 -8.56
N PRO A 324 26.26 8.32 -7.44
CA PRO A 324 26.42 9.76 -7.40
C PRO A 324 27.42 10.32 -8.44
N VAL A 325 28.50 9.59 -8.72
CA VAL A 325 29.48 9.96 -9.74
C VAL A 325 28.87 9.99 -11.15
N LEU A 326 27.89 9.11 -11.42
CA LEU A 326 27.19 9.09 -12.71
C LEU A 326 26.26 10.29 -12.87
N TYR A 327 25.65 10.78 -11.80
CA TYR A 327 24.89 12.03 -11.80
C TYR A 327 25.81 13.22 -12.14
N LEU A 328 26.89 13.40 -11.40
CA LEU A 328 27.84 14.50 -11.61
C LEU A 328 28.49 14.49 -12.99
N SER A 329 28.69 13.32 -13.60
CA SER A 329 29.29 13.17 -14.93
C SER A 329 28.26 13.18 -16.08
N ASN A 330 26.97 13.34 -15.80
CA ASN A 330 25.87 13.26 -16.77
C ASN A 330 25.79 11.95 -17.59
N LYS A 331 26.46 10.88 -17.17
CA LYS A 331 26.50 9.61 -17.91
C LYS A 331 25.18 8.84 -17.87
N GLU A 332 24.40 9.00 -16.81
CA GLU A 332 23.07 8.39 -16.65
C GLU A 332 21.99 9.45 -16.37
N SER A 333 22.08 10.60 -17.01
CA SER A 333 21.11 11.72 -16.85
C SER A 333 19.66 11.30 -17.09
N PHE A 334 19.43 10.26 -17.90
CA PHE A 334 18.12 9.70 -18.15
C PHE A 334 17.44 9.04 -16.93
N ARG A 335 18.14 8.92 -15.80
CA ARG A 335 17.63 8.36 -14.55
C ARG A 335 17.20 9.40 -13.54
N PHE A 336 17.46 10.68 -13.80
CA PHE A 336 17.28 11.77 -12.87
C PHE A 336 16.38 12.86 -13.45
N GLY A 337 15.62 13.52 -12.61
CA GLY A 337 14.78 14.64 -13.03
C GLY A 337 13.79 15.06 -11.96
N HIS A 338 13.02 16.08 -12.30
CA HIS A 338 11.98 16.64 -11.43
C HIS A 338 10.57 16.20 -11.83
N GLU A 339 10.41 15.76 -13.08
CA GLU A 339 9.16 15.27 -13.65
C GLU A 339 9.28 13.79 -13.97
N SER A 340 8.30 12.99 -13.63
CA SER A 340 8.34 11.57 -13.96
C SER A 340 6.97 10.97 -14.24
N ALA A 341 6.96 9.98 -15.14
CA ALA A 341 5.82 9.12 -15.40
C ALA A 341 6.25 7.66 -15.25
N LEU A 342 5.54 6.91 -14.42
CA LEU A 342 5.82 5.53 -14.06
C LEU A 342 4.57 4.67 -14.24
N MET A 343 4.71 3.48 -14.81
CA MET A 343 3.68 2.45 -14.89
C MET A 343 4.23 1.14 -14.35
N SER A 344 3.41 0.39 -13.63
CA SER A 344 3.75 -0.91 -13.06
C SER A 344 2.62 -1.90 -13.27
N LEU A 345 2.96 -3.11 -13.67
CA LEU A 345 2.04 -4.23 -13.81
C LEU A 345 2.56 -5.39 -12.97
N GLU A 346 1.71 -5.99 -12.15
CA GLU A 346 2.06 -7.15 -11.34
C GLU A 346 1.02 -8.27 -11.50
N LEU A 347 1.50 -9.48 -11.72
CA LEU A 347 0.72 -10.71 -11.62
C LEU A 347 1.04 -11.38 -10.30
N ARG A 348 0.15 -11.25 -9.32
CA ARG A 348 0.30 -11.75 -7.95
C ARG A 348 -0.38 -13.09 -7.77
N GLN A 349 0.32 -14.08 -7.19
CA GLN A 349 -0.22 -15.41 -6.86
C GLN A 349 0.01 -15.70 -5.39
N GLU A 350 -1.05 -15.86 -4.64
CA GLU A 350 -1.01 -16.38 -3.27
C GLU A 350 -0.66 -17.88 -3.30
N LEU A 351 0.37 -18.28 -2.56
CA LEU A 351 0.78 -19.67 -2.37
C LEU A 351 0.26 -20.21 -1.04
N ILE A 352 0.40 -19.42 0.02
CA ILE A 352 -0.09 -19.69 1.36
C ILE A 352 -0.91 -18.48 1.80
N PRO A 353 -2.24 -18.61 1.99
CA PRO A 353 -3.06 -17.53 2.53
C PRO A 353 -2.53 -17.05 3.89
N LYS A 354 -2.67 -15.76 4.16
CA LYS A 354 -2.35 -15.22 5.49
C LYS A 354 -3.21 -15.91 6.54
N HIS A 355 -2.59 -16.41 7.58
CA HIS A 355 -3.26 -17.02 8.73
C HIS A 355 -2.51 -16.70 10.02
N ALA A 356 -3.24 -16.71 11.14
CA ALA A 356 -2.67 -16.57 12.46
C ALA A 356 -1.91 -17.85 12.85
N THR A 357 -0.75 -17.67 13.47
CA THR A 357 0.02 -18.76 14.07
C THR A 357 -0.34 -18.89 15.55
N SER A 358 0.00 -20.03 16.16
CA SER A 358 -0.20 -20.27 17.61
C SER A 358 0.54 -19.27 18.52
N PHE A 359 1.51 -18.53 17.98
CA PHE A 359 2.27 -17.52 18.74
C PHE A 359 1.72 -16.10 18.56
N GLY A 360 0.53 -15.92 17.95
CA GLY A 360 -0.06 -14.60 17.71
C GLY A 360 0.63 -13.83 16.57
N THR A 361 1.54 -14.47 15.84
CA THR A 361 2.15 -13.92 14.63
C THR A 361 1.32 -14.30 13.40
N GLU A 362 1.60 -13.67 12.28
CA GLU A 362 0.97 -13.96 11.00
C GLU A 362 1.97 -14.65 10.09
N PHE A 363 1.47 -15.60 9.30
CA PHE A 363 2.26 -16.22 8.26
C PHE A 363 1.46 -16.30 6.96
N GLY A 364 2.13 -16.13 5.86
CA GLY A 364 1.59 -16.29 4.51
C GLY A 364 2.71 -16.19 3.50
N LEU A 365 2.43 -16.53 2.27
CA LEU A 365 3.40 -16.45 1.17
C LEU A 365 2.69 -16.16 -0.14
N ALA A 366 3.15 -15.15 -0.84
CA ALA A 366 2.77 -14.92 -2.23
C ALA A 366 4.01 -14.68 -3.09
N ILE A 367 3.88 -15.00 -4.36
CA ILE A 367 4.86 -14.69 -5.39
C ILE A 367 4.23 -13.77 -6.42
N LEU A 368 5.06 -13.06 -7.14
CA LEU A 368 4.61 -12.23 -8.24
C LEU A 368 5.62 -12.17 -9.37
N MET A 369 5.13 -11.82 -10.56
CA MET A 369 5.90 -11.31 -11.69
C MET A 369 5.56 -9.85 -11.88
N PHE A 370 6.53 -9.05 -12.29
CA PHE A 370 6.30 -7.63 -12.52
C PHE A 370 6.93 -7.13 -13.81
N SER A 371 6.35 -6.04 -14.31
CA SER A 371 6.91 -5.19 -15.35
C SER A 371 6.73 -3.74 -14.93
N ASP A 372 7.81 -3.00 -14.88
CA ASP A 372 7.82 -1.56 -14.62
C ASP A 372 8.32 -0.84 -15.89
N VAL A 373 7.77 0.33 -16.16
CA VAL A 373 8.24 1.20 -17.23
C VAL A 373 8.09 2.66 -16.80
N GLY A 374 9.07 3.50 -17.13
CA GLY A 374 8.99 4.91 -16.81
C GLY A 374 9.95 5.78 -17.58
N VAL A 375 9.63 7.06 -17.58
CA VAL A 375 10.43 8.16 -18.12
C VAL A 375 10.57 9.25 -17.05
N ILE A 376 11.71 9.90 -17.02
CA ILE A 376 12.02 10.99 -16.09
C ILE A 376 12.81 12.08 -16.82
N ALA A 377 12.53 13.34 -16.53
CA ALA A 377 13.18 14.49 -17.12
C ALA A 377 13.17 15.69 -16.15
N ASN A 378 13.91 16.74 -16.46
CA ASN A 378 13.88 17.97 -15.68
C ASN A 378 12.63 18.80 -15.92
N ASP A 379 12.08 18.74 -17.13
CA ASP A 379 10.87 19.45 -17.51
C ASP A 379 9.84 18.51 -18.16
N TRP A 380 8.57 18.84 -17.96
CA TRP A 380 7.45 18.05 -18.47
C TRP A 380 7.47 17.88 -20.00
N ILE A 381 7.92 18.93 -20.72
CA ILE A 381 7.99 18.91 -22.19
C ILE A 381 9.00 17.86 -22.68
N ASP A 382 10.08 17.65 -21.93
CA ASP A 382 11.17 16.76 -22.30
C ASP A 382 10.85 15.28 -22.05
N LEU A 383 9.82 14.97 -21.26
CA LEU A 383 9.41 13.58 -20.98
C LEU A 383 9.08 12.80 -22.25
N LYS A 384 8.45 13.43 -23.24
CA LYS A 384 8.06 12.81 -24.51
C LYS A 384 9.26 12.34 -25.37
N ASP A 385 10.41 13.00 -25.20
CA ASP A 385 11.63 12.74 -25.96
C ASP A 385 12.57 11.75 -25.24
N GLN A 386 12.22 11.35 -24.00
CA GLN A 386 12.99 10.37 -23.23
C GLN A 386 12.71 8.93 -23.71
N LEU A 387 13.77 8.17 -23.95
CA LEU A 387 13.64 6.73 -24.12
C LEU A 387 13.26 6.09 -22.78
N PRO A 388 12.21 5.26 -22.72
CA PRO A 388 11.76 4.67 -21.47
C PRO A 388 12.76 3.68 -20.90
N MET A 389 12.82 3.64 -19.56
CA MET A 389 13.45 2.58 -18.79
C MET A 389 12.43 1.49 -18.50
N TYR A 390 12.84 0.24 -18.61
CA TYR A 390 12.02 -0.93 -18.29
C TYR A 390 12.66 -1.73 -17.17
N GLY A 391 11.81 -2.37 -16.37
CA GLY A 391 12.21 -3.35 -15.37
C GLY A 391 11.31 -4.57 -15.43
N LEU A 392 11.88 -5.77 -15.50
CA LEU A 392 11.17 -7.05 -15.55
C LEU A 392 11.71 -7.98 -14.49
N GLY A 393 10.85 -8.71 -13.79
CA GLY A 393 11.33 -9.63 -12.77
C GLY A 393 10.24 -10.36 -12.01
N ALA A 394 10.65 -10.95 -10.90
CA ALA A 394 9.79 -11.69 -9.98
C ALA A 394 10.09 -11.32 -8.54
N GLY A 395 9.15 -11.60 -7.64
CA GLY A 395 9.30 -11.28 -6.24
C GLY A 395 8.50 -12.16 -5.31
N ILE A 396 8.81 -12.02 -4.03
CA ILE A 396 8.18 -12.72 -2.92
C ILE A 396 7.53 -11.70 -2.00
N ARG A 397 6.38 -12.07 -1.42
CA ARG A 397 5.63 -11.28 -0.44
C ARG A 397 5.36 -12.15 0.79
N ILE A 398 5.81 -11.69 1.93
CA ILE A 398 5.62 -12.35 3.21
C ILE A 398 4.88 -11.39 4.14
N PRO A 399 3.63 -11.68 4.52
CA PRO A 399 2.93 -10.91 5.55
C PRO A 399 3.72 -10.93 6.85
N PHE A 400 3.84 -9.78 7.49
CA PHE A 400 4.56 -9.63 8.75
C PHE A 400 3.78 -8.73 9.70
N PRO A 401 3.60 -9.12 10.97
CA PRO A 401 2.84 -8.36 11.95
C PRO A 401 3.36 -6.93 12.07
N MET A 402 2.46 -5.96 12.25
CA MET A 402 2.72 -4.53 12.43
C MET A 402 3.34 -3.80 11.23
N VAL A 403 4.01 -4.51 10.34
CA VAL A 403 4.75 -3.93 9.20
C VAL A 403 3.96 -4.10 7.89
N GLY A 404 3.02 -5.05 7.88
CA GLY A 404 2.17 -5.37 6.74
C GLY A 404 2.76 -6.48 5.88
N VAL A 405 3.62 -6.15 4.92
CA VAL A 405 4.22 -7.13 3.99
C VAL A 405 5.71 -6.83 3.84
N ILE A 406 6.55 -7.83 4.00
CA ILE A 406 7.94 -7.77 3.57
C ILE A 406 8.00 -8.22 2.11
N ARG A 407 8.64 -7.43 1.27
CA ARG A 407 8.83 -7.72 -0.15
C ARG A 407 10.30 -7.88 -0.50
N VAL A 408 10.59 -8.85 -1.36
CA VAL A 408 11.89 -9.03 -1.99
C VAL A 408 11.64 -9.26 -3.47
N ASP A 409 12.19 -8.42 -4.29
CA ASP A 409 12.05 -8.46 -5.75
C ASP A 409 13.43 -8.62 -6.38
N TYR A 410 13.54 -9.43 -7.42
CA TYR A 410 14.71 -9.50 -8.30
C TYR A 410 14.27 -9.23 -9.73
N GLY A 411 15.00 -8.40 -10.43
CA GLY A 411 14.66 -8.06 -11.79
C GLY A 411 15.85 -7.57 -12.60
N TRP A 412 15.62 -7.43 -13.89
CA TRP A 412 16.56 -6.90 -14.87
C TRP A 412 16.01 -5.63 -15.47
N GLY A 413 16.87 -4.65 -15.61
CA GLY A 413 16.58 -3.41 -16.32
C GLY A 413 16.92 -3.52 -17.81
N TYR A 414 16.10 -2.88 -18.64
CA TYR A 414 16.33 -2.77 -20.09
C TYR A 414 16.15 -1.34 -20.57
N ARG A 415 17.05 -0.86 -21.40
CA ARG A 415 16.94 0.42 -22.09
C ARG A 415 17.82 0.41 -23.37
N ASP A 416 17.32 0.96 -24.44
CA ASP A 416 18.05 1.19 -25.71
C ASP A 416 18.80 -0.06 -26.23
N GLY A 417 18.12 -1.21 -26.23
CA GLY A 417 18.71 -2.47 -26.71
C GLY A 417 19.59 -3.21 -25.69
N LEU A 418 19.84 -2.63 -24.51
CA LEU A 418 20.76 -3.18 -23.52
C LEU A 418 20.06 -3.63 -22.24
N TRP A 419 20.43 -4.82 -21.78
CA TRP A 419 20.05 -5.36 -20.47
C TRP A 419 21.16 -5.13 -19.47
N ASN A 420 20.78 -4.80 -18.23
CA ASN A 420 21.74 -4.73 -17.13
C ASN A 420 21.91 -6.11 -16.43
N ALA A 421 22.79 -6.19 -15.44
CA ALA A 421 23.05 -7.41 -14.67
C ALA A 421 21.90 -7.82 -13.73
N GLY A 422 20.89 -6.96 -13.57
CA GLY A 422 19.82 -7.15 -12.62
C GLY A 422 20.14 -6.62 -11.22
N SER A 423 19.09 -6.49 -10.41
CA SER A 423 19.20 -5.98 -9.03
C SER A 423 18.20 -6.65 -8.11
N ILE A 424 18.57 -6.81 -6.84
CA ILE A 424 17.66 -7.20 -5.75
C ILE A 424 17.12 -5.94 -5.10
N HIS A 425 15.83 -5.95 -4.83
CA HIS A 425 15.13 -4.84 -4.15
C HIS A 425 14.41 -5.34 -2.91
N TRP A 426 14.53 -4.58 -1.83
CA TRP A 426 13.86 -4.83 -0.57
C TRP A 426 12.85 -3.74 -0.29
N GLY A 427 11.80 -4.07 0.43
CA GLY A 427 10.83 -3.07 0.85
C GLY A 427 9.79 -3.61 1.82
N ILE A 428 9.09 -2.65 2.44
CA ILE A 428 7.97 -2.89 3.32
C ILE A 428 6.68 -2.44 2.62
N GLY A 429 5.62 -3.21 2.76
CA GLY A 429 4.35 -2.99 2.07
C GLY A 429 4.35 -3.53 0.63
N GLN A 430 3.19 -3.41 -0.03
CA GLN A 430 3.13 -3.62 -1.49
C GLN A 430 3.76 -2.41 -2.19
N LYS A 431 4.15 -2.56 -3.46
CA LYS A 431 4.66 -1.43 -4.23
C LYS A 431 3.56 -0.38 -4.45
N PHE A 432 2.31 -0.87 -4.67
CA PHE A 432 1.10 -0.07 -4.86
C PHE A 432 -0.15 -0.85 -4.47
#